data_84c0c45dea9e3e6186c7f2355c0e9306
#
_entry.id   84c0c45dea9e3e6186c7f2355c0e9306
#
_cell.length_a   1.000
_cell.length_b   1.000
_cell.length_c   1.000
_cell.angle_alpha   90.00
_cell.angle_beta   90.00
_cell.angle_gamma   90.00
#
_symmetry.space_group_name_H-M   'P 1'
#
loop_
_entity.id
_entity.type
_entity.pdbx_description
1 polymer ?
#
loop_
_entity_poly.entity_id
_entity_poly.type
_entity_poly.pdbx_seq_one_letter_code
_entity_poly.pdbx_strand_id
1 'polypeptide(L)'
;VAADNTLSRSLHDVGLAAWFGGSLMGAVGLNGAAAQVDEPKQRLRVANSGWDRWTPVNLVGIAAHLAGGAVLLAANKGRLASQQSVGRTTVVKTALTGAALAATAWSRALGAKLEEAGEVPVQGGTDPSADTPEDVAKAQRQLKVLQWVIPALTGAVLVVNARMGEQQRPAQVAGGLLGRLRPGRAA
;
A
#
# COMPACT_ATOMS: atom_id res chain seq x y z
N VAL A 1 -13.25 18.41 25.45
CA VAL A 1 -12.22 18.79 24.48
C VAL A 1 -11.94 17.54 23.66
N ALA A 2 -12.21 17.59 22.33
CA ALA A 2 -11.82 16.49 21.43
C ALA A 2 -10.29 16.38 21.44
N ALA A 3 -9.77 15.17 21.68
CA ALA A 3 -8.34 14.93 21.65
C ALA A 3 -7.77 15.30 20.26
N ASP A 4 -6.66 16.03 20.26
CA ASP A 4 -5.95 16.36 19.01
C ASP A 4 -5.27 15.10 18.46
N ASN A 5 -5.76 14.62 17.33
CA ASN A 5 -5.25 13.43 16.65
C ASN A 5 -4.37 13.79 15.44
N THR A 6 -3.89 15.04 15.36
CA THR A 6 -3.12 15.53 14.20
C THR A 6 -1.89 14.68 13.94
N LEU A 7 -1.09 14.37 14.98
CA LEU A 7 0.10 13.53 14.83
C LEU A 7 -0.24 12.14 14.28
N SER A 8 -1.23 11.48 14.89
CA SER A 8 -1.63 10.12 14.47
C SER A 8 -2.16 10.12 13.03
N ARG A 9 -2.89 11.14 12.64
CA ARG A 9 -3.36 11.32 11.26
C ARG A 9 -2.20 11.57 10.31
N SER A 10 -1.26 12.44 10.68
CA SER A 10 -0.07 12.73 9.86
C SER A 10 0.78 11.47 9.66
N LEU A 11 1.06 10.70 10.70
CA LEU A 11 1.78 9.43 10.61
C LEU A 11 1.07 8.45 9.68
N HIS A 12 -0.26 8.33 9.84
CA HIS A 12 -1.08 7.45 9.04
C HIS A 12 -1.05 7.83 7.54
N ASP A 13 -1.22 9.10 7.22
CA ASP A 13 -1.36 9.57 5.86
C ASP A 13 0.00 9.69 5.15
N VAL A 14 1.05 10.21 5.82
CA VAL A 14 2.41 10.28 5.28
C VAL A 14 3.00 8.88 5.07
N GLY A 15 2.79 7.97 6.03
CA GLY A 15 3.24 6.59 5.91
C GLY A 15 2.60 5.87 4.71
N LEU A 16 1.30 6.07 4.49
CA LEU A 16 0.60 5.51 3.33
C LEU A 16 1.06 6.16 2.02
N ALA A 17 1.28 7.47 2.00
CA ALA A 17 1.78 8.18 0.83
C ALA A 17 3.18 7.70 0.42
N ALA A 18 4.07 7.47 1.39
CA ALA A 18 5.39 6.90 1.16
C ALA A 18 5.28 5.48 0.57
N TRP A 19 4.45 4.61 1.16
CA TRP A 19 4.24 3.25 0.67
C TRP A 19 3.70 3.23 -0.76
N PHE A 20 2.64 3.99 -1.05
CA PHE A 20 2.06 4.14 -2.39
C PHE A 20 3.06 4.71 -3.39
N GLY A 21 3.62 5.89 -3.08
CA GLY A 21 4.51 6.62 -3.99
C GLY A 21 5.80 5.87 -4.27
N GLY A 22 6.41 5.25 -3.25
CA GLY A 22 7.62 4.46 -3.41
C GLY A 22 7.39 3.20 -4.23
N SER A 23 6.27 2.49 -4.01
CA SER A 23 5.92 1.31 -4.82
C SER A 23 5.68 1.69 -6.28
N LEU A 24 4.98 2.79 -6.54
CA LEU A 24 4.71 3.28 -7.89
C LEU A 24 6.00 3.76 -8.58
N MET A 25 6.83 4.54 -7.88
CA MET A 25 8.14 4.98 -8.39
C MET A 25 9.06 3.79 -8.69
N GLY A 26 9.06 2.78 -7.82
CA GLY A 26 9.84 1.57 -8.05
C GLY A 26 9.40 0.79 -9.29
N ALA A 27 8.09 0.67 -9.52
CA ALA A 27 7.56 0.01 -10.71
C ALA A 27 7.91 0.77 -12.01
N VAL A 28 7.71 2.08 -12.01
CA VAL A 28 7.88 2.91 -13.22
C VAL A 28 9.34 3.34 -13.40
N GLY A 29 9.93 3.93 -12.37
CA GLY A 29 11.25 4.56 -12.44
C GLY A 29 12.39 3.56 -12.26
N LEU A 30 12.44 2.87 -11.12
CA LEU A 30 13.57 1.99 -10.80
C LEU A 30 13.66 0.79 -11.75
N ASN A 31 12.58 0.03 -11.92
CA ASN A 31 12.56 -1.13 -12.79
C ASN A 31 12.73 -0.72 -14.27
N GLY A 32 12.15 0.43 -14.65
CA GLY A 32 12.35 1.01 -15.98
C GLY A 32 13.79 1.41 -16.26
N ALA A 33 14.46 2.06 -15.30
CA ALA A 33 15.86 2.43 -15.42
C ALA A 33 16.80 1.21 -15.45
N ALA A 34 16.51 0.19 -14.62
CA ALA A 34 17.27 -1.06 -14.64
C ALA A 34 17.23 -1.76 -15.99
N ALA A 35 16.10 -1.68 -16.71
CA ALA A 35 15.97 -2.26 -18.04
C ALA A 35 16.83 -1.55 -19.12
N GLN A 36 17.27 -0.31 -18.88
CA GLN A 36 18.12 0.47 -19.79
C GLN A 36 19.63 0.21 -19.60
N VAL A 37 20.01 -0.59 -18.60
CA VAL A 37 21.40 -0.97 -18.38
C VAL A 37 21.85 -1.88 -19.53
N ASP A 38 22.97 -1.54 -20.19
CA ASP A 38 23.46 -2.25 -21.39
C ASP A 38 23.76 -3.71 -21.10
N GLU A 39 24.48 -4.00 -20.00
CA GLU A 39 24.86 -5.37 -19.61
C GLU A 39 23.70 -6.12 -18.96
N PRO A 40 23.13 -7.16 -19.62
CA PRO A 40 21.95 -7.88 -19.11
C PRO A 40 22.11 -8.47 -17.71
N LYS A 41 23.32 -8.91 -17.35
CA LYS A 41 23.62 -9.47 -16.01
C LYS A 41 23.62 -8.42 -14.90
N GLN A 42 23.80 -7.15 -15.23
CA GLN A 42 23.80 -6.05 -14.26
C GLN A 42 22.40 -5.48 -13.97
N ARG A 43 21.44 -5.71 -14.85
CA ARG A 43 20.09 -5.17 -14.73
C ARG A 43 19.40 -5.57 -13.42
N LEU A 44 19.49 -6.85 -13.09
CA LEU A 44 18.91 -7.37 -11.84
C LEU A 44 19.60 -6.78 -10.62
N ARG A 45 20.92 -6.67 -10.63
CA ARG A 45 21.70 -6.05 -9.56
C ARG A 45 21.30 -4.59 -9.31
N VAL A 46 21.11 -3.80 -10.36
CA VAL A 46 20.68 -2.40 -10.25
C VAL A 46 19.29 -2.32 -9.64
N ALA A 47 18.32 -3.14 -10.10
CA ALA A 47 16.99 -3.20 -9.54
C ALA A 47 17.02 -3.59 -8.05
N ASN A 48 17.73 -4.66 -7.69
CA ASN A 48 17.84 -5.15 -6.31
C ASN A 48 18.47 -4.09 -5.40
N SER A 49 19.58 -3.46 -5.83
CA SER A 49 20.24 -2.40 -5.04
C SER A 49 19.29 -1.21 -4.73
N GLY A 50 18.43 -0.84 -5.66
CA GLY A 50 17.45 0.21 -5.43
C GLY A 50 16.34 -0.22 -4.46
N TRP A 51 15.82 -1.42 -4.62
CA TRP A 51 14.81 -1.98 -3.73
C TRP A 51 15.34 -2.20 -2.30
N ASP A 52 16.60 -2.62 -2.15
CA ASP A 52 17.23 -2.79 -0.82
C ASP A 52 17.33 -1.48 -0.06
N ARG A 53 17.71 -0.41 -0.74
CA ARG A 53 17.77 0.94 -0.14
C ARG A 53 16.38 1.46 0.21
N TRP A 54 15.37 1.12 -0.59
CA TRP A 54 13.99 1.54 -0.34
C TRP A 54 13.32 0.73 0.78
N THR A 55 13.66 -0.54 0.94
CA THR A 55 13.02 -1.45 1.91
C THR A 55 12.93 -0.89 3.33
N PRO A 56 14.00 -0.37 3.97
CA PRO A 56 13.91 0.20 5.32
C PRO A 56 13.02 1.44 5.38
N VAL A 57 13.05 2.31 4.36
CA VAL A 57 12.20 3.50 4.28
C VAL A 57 10.73 3.10 4.17
N ASN A 58 10.44 2.13 3.32
CA ASN A 58 9.09 1.59 3.15
C ASN A 58 8.56 0.95 4.44
N LEU A 59 9.41 0.21 5.16
CA LEU A 59 9.05 -0.41 6.44
C LEU A 59 8.68 0.66 7.49
N VAL A 60 9.44 1.74 7.58
CA VAL A 60 9.12 2.88 8.46
C VAL A 60 7.81 3.53 8.03
N GLY A 61 7.58 3.72 6.74
CA GLY A 61 6.30 4.24 6.21
C GLY A 61 5.11 3.36 6.59
N ILE A 62 5.23 2.05 6.38
CA ILE A 62 4.20 1.07 6.76
C ILE A 62 3.95 1.09 8.27
N ALA A 63 5.01 1.08 9.09
CA ALA A 63 4.89 1.15 10.55
C ALA A 63 4.18 2.42 11.02
N ALA A 64 4.53 3.58 10.45
CA ALA A 64 3.88 4.85 10.74
C ALA A 64 2.38 4.82 10.36
N HIS A 65 2.06 4.29 9.17
CA HIS A 65 0.67 4.11 8.72
C HIS A 65 -0.13 3.24 9.70
N LEU A 66 0.40 2.10 10.09
CA LEU A 66 -0.29 1.17 10.98
C LEU A 66 -0.43 1.74 12.40
N ALA A 67 0.62 2.33 12.96
CA ALA A 67 0.58 2.93 14.29
C ALA A 67 -0.41 4.10 14.36
N GLY A 68 -0.34 5.03 13.40
CA GLY A 68 -1.30 6.14 13.29
C GLY A 68 -2.73 5.62 13.12
N GLY A 69 -2.93 4.61 12.26
CA GLY A 69 -4.22 3.97 12.03
C GLY A 69 -4.81 3.32 13.28
N ALA A 70 -3.99 2.62 14.08
CA ALA A 70 -4.43 2.00 15.33
C ALA A 70 -4.92 3.03 16.35
N VAL A 71 -4.19 4.13 16.53
CA VAL A 71 -4.61 5.24 17.42
C VAL A 71 -5.91 5.87 16.93
N LEU A 72 -6.04 6.14 15.63
CA LEU A 72 -7.26 6.69 15.04
C LEU A 72 -8.46 5.74 15.19
N LEU A 73 -8.25 4.44 15.07
CA LEU A 73 -9.28 3.43 15.26
C LEU A 73 -9.77 3.43 16.72
N ALA A 74 -8.85 3.43 17.68
CA ALA A 74 -9.16 3.50 19.09
C ALA A 74 -9.92 4.78 19.48
N ALA A 75 -9.48 5.94 18.97
CA ALA A 75 -10.14 7.22 19.19
C ALA A 75 -11.57 7.30 18.60
N ASN A 76 -11.85 6.54 17.54
CA ASN A 76 -13.15 6.57 16.85
C ASN A 76 -14.05 5.35 17.15
N LYS A 77 -13.72 4.50 18.15
CA LYS A 77 -14.47 3.27 18.46
C LYS A 77 -15.97 3.50 18.68
N GLY A 78 -16.34 4.60 19.33
CA GLY A 78 -17.77 4.95 19.54
C GLY A 78 -18.52 5.23 18.25
N ARG A 79 -17.89 5.91 17.27
CA ARG A 79 -18.48 6.18 15.96
C ARG A 79 -18.58 4.92 15.10
N LEU A 80 -17.60 4.02 15.19
CA LEU A 80 -17.62 2.72 14.52
C LEU A 80 -18.81 1.87 14.98
N ALA A 81 -19.10 1.86 16.28
CA ALA A 81 -20.24 1.12 16.84
C ALA A 81 -21.58 1.75 16.51
N SER A 82 -21.63 3.08 16.35
CA SER A 82 -22.89 3.84 16.20
C SER A 82 -23.26 4.19 14.76
N GLN A 83 -22.33 4.18 13.80
CA GLN A 83 -22.55 4.60 12.41
C GLN A 83 -22.16 3.48 11.43
N GLN A 84 -23.15 2.79 10.85
CA GLN A 84 -22.95 1.65 9.95
C GLN A 84 -22.08 1.99 8.74
N SER A 85 -22.23 3.20 8.16
CA SER A 85 -21.41 3.64 7.02
C SER A 85 -19.93 3.76 7.38
N VAL A 86 -19.62 4.26 8.57
CA VAL A 86 -18.23 4.37 9.08
C VAL A 86 -17.66 2.98 9.35
N GLY A 87 -18.44 2.08 9.96
CA GLY A 87 -18.04 0.70 10.21
C GLY A 87 -17.70 -0.04 8.91
N ARG A 88 -18.58 0.02 7.89
CA ARG A 88 -18.36 -0.63 6.59
C ARG A 88 -17.12 -0.09 5.88
N THR A 89 -16.93 1.23 5.86
CA THR A 89 -15.77 1.85 5.21
C THR A 89 -14.46 1.45 5.93
N THR A 90 -14.49 1.34 7.26
CA THR A 90 -13.35 0.87 8.06
C THR A 90 -12.99 -0.59 7.74
N VAL A 91 -13.99 -1.47 7.61
CA VAL A 91 -13.76 -2.88 7.22
C VAL A 91 -13.10 -2.96 5.83
N VAL A 92 -13.63 -2.24 4.84
CA VAL A 92 -13.04 -2.20 3.49
C VAL A 92 -11.60 -1.70 3.53
N LYS A 93 -11.34 -0.60 4.24
CA LYS A 93 -9.98 -0.06 4.40
C LYS A 93 -9.03 -1.07 5.03
N THR A 94 -9.46 -1.74 6.12
CA THR A 94 -8.64 -2.75 6.80
C THR A 94 -8.33 -3.93 5.90
N ALA A 95 -9.31 -4.40 5.13
CA ALA A 95 -9.12 -5.48 4.16
C ALA A 95 -8.13 -5.09 3.05
N LEU A 96 -8.25 -3.89 2.48
CA LEU A 96 -7.31 -3.37 1.48
C LEU A 96 -5.89 -3.24 2.05
N THR A 97 -5.75 -2.71 3.27
CA THR A 97 -4.45 -2.59 3.95
C THR A 97 -3.84 -3.98 4.20
N GLY A 98 -4.63 -4.95 4.66
CA GLY A 98 -4.18 -6.32 4.85
C GLY A 98 -3.71 -6.97 3.55
N ALA A 99 -4.46 -6.79 2.46
CA ALA A 99 -4.08 -7.29 1.14
C ALA A 99 -2.78 -6.62 0.63
N ALA A 100 -2.63 -5.31 0.83
CA ALA A 100 -1.41 -4.59 0.47
C ALA A 100 -0.19 -5.06 1.27
N LEU A 101 -0.36 -5.32 2.58
CA LEU A 101 0.69 -5.90 3.43
C LEU A 101 1.11 -7.29 2.94
N ALA A 102 0.15 -8.17 2.65
CA ALA A 102 0.42 -9.51 2.14
C ALA A 102 1.15 -9.46 0.79
N ALA A 103 0.70 -8.61 -0.14
CA ALA A 103 1.36 -8.41 -1.43
C ALA A 103 2.79 -7.86 -1.28
N THR A 104 3.00 -6.92 -0.35
CA THR A 104 4.33 -6.34 -0.07
C THR A 104 5.27 -7.40 0.55
N ALA A 105 4.80 -8.18 1.51
CA ALA A 105 5.58 -9.25 2.13
C ALA A 105 5.96 -10.32 1.10
N TRP A 106 5.02 -10.72 0.26
CA TRP A 106 5.29 -11.67 -0.82
C TRP A 106 6.28 -11.13 -1.84
N SER A 107 6.12 -9.86 -2.25
CA SER A 107 7.07 -9.18 -3.14
C SER A 107 8.48 -9.15 -2.55
N ARG A 108 8.62 -8.89 -1.24
CA ARG A 108 9.93 -8.92 -0.56
C ARG A 108 10.55 -10.33 -0.53
N ALA A 109 9.75 -11.37 -0.29
CA ALA A 109 10.23 -12.75 -0.32
C ALA A 109 10.73 -13.15 -1.72
N LEU A 110 10.03 -12.74 -2.78
CA LEU A 110 10.48 -12.95 -4.14
C LEU A 110 11.74 -12.13 -4.48
N GLY A 111 11.82 -10.87 -3.99
CA GLY A 111 13.02 -10.04 -4.14
C GLY A 111 14.25 -10.67 -3.53
N ALA A 112 14.16 -11.21 -2.31
CA ALA A 112 15.25 -11.93 -1.66
C ALA A 112 15.73 -13.12 -2.50
N LYS A 113 14.80 -13.85 -3.12
CA LYS A 113 15.17 -14.94 -4.05
C LYS A 113 15.95 -14.44 -5.27
N LEU A 114 15.61 -13.26 -5.80
CA LEU A 114 16.33 -12.65 -6.91
C LEU A 114 17.74 -12.14 -6.48
N GLU A 115 17.88 -11.70 -5.25
CA GLU A 115 19.17 -11.32 -4.66
C GLU A 115 20.10 -12.54 -4.55
N GLU A 116 19.59 -13.68 -4.07
CA GLU A 116 20.34 -14.94 -3.97
C GLU A 116 20.77 -15.48 -5.33
N ALA A 117 20.02 -15.24 -6.40
CA ALA A 117 20.36 -15.66 -7.75
C ALA A 117 21.57 -14.91 -8.34
N GLY A 118 21.92 -13.74 -7.82
CA GLY A 118 23.08 -12.96 -8.22
C GLY A 118 22.98 -12.40 -9.64
N GLU A 119 24.08 -12.47 -10.38
CA GLU A 119 24.21 -11.92 -11.74
C GLU A 119 23.75 -12.92 -12.80
N VAL A 120 22.45 -12.93 -13.07
CA VAL A 120 21.83 -13.71 -14.15
C VAL A 120 21.35 -12.78 -15.27
N PRO A 121 21.36 -13.22 -16.55
CA PRO A 121 20.87 -12.40 -17.64
C PRO A 121 19.36 -12.21 -17.55
N VAL A 122 18.91 -10.95 -17.62
CA VAL A 122 17.50 -10.56 -17.59
C VAL A 122 17.23 -9.39 -18.55
N GLN A 123 15.99 -9.18 -18.95
CA GLN A 123 15.59 -7.99 -19.70
C GLN A 123 15.37 -6.78 -18.80
N GLY A 124 14.99 -6.98 -17.55
CA GLY A 124 14.74 -5.91 -16.58
C GLY A 124 14.56 -6.47 -15.16
N GLY A 125 14.30 -5.61 -14.18
CA GLY A 125 14.10 -6.02 -12.79
C GLY A 125 13.00 -7.06 -12.60
N THR A 126 11.94 -6.97 -13.40
CA THR A 126 10.79 -7.88 -13.38
C THR A 126 10.55 -8.62 -14.70
N ASP A 127 11.47 -8.51 -15.64
CA ASP A 127 11.34 -9.05 -16.99
C ASP A 127 12.47 -10.07 -17.27
N PRO A 128 12.15 -11.37 -17.37
CA PRO A 128 13.12 -12.39 -17.70
C PRO A 128 13.52 -12.31 -19.19
N SER A 129 14.73 -12.76 -19.51
CA SER A 129 15.17 -13.06 -20.87
C SER A 129 15.01 -14.55 -21.18
N ALA A 130 15.33 -14.97 -22.41
CA ALA A 130 15.34 -16.37 -22.78
C ALA A 130 16.37 -17.20 -21.98
N ASP A 131 17.47 -16.56 -21.58
CA ASP A 131 18.57 -17.20 -20.85
C ASP A 131 18.43 -17.09 -19.32
N THR A 132 17.33 -16.52 -18.82
CA THR A 132 17.07 -16.42 -17.37
C THR A 132 16.72 -17.80 -16.82
N PRO A 133 17.34 -18.26 -15.72
CA PRO A 133 16.96 -19.51 -15.04
C PRO A 133 15.46 -19.53 -14.70
N GLU A 134 14.79 -20.68 -14.89
CA GLU A 134 13.32 -20.78 -14.82
C GLU A 134 12.76 -20.36 -13.46
N ASP A 135 13.46 -20.67 -12.38
CA ASP A 135 13.02 -20.31 -11.02
C ASP A 135 13.10 -18.78 -10.78
N VAL A 136 14.11 -18.10 -11.33
CA VAL A 136 14.27 -16.64 -11.33
C VAL A 136 13.20 -16.00 -12.22
N ALA A 137 13.02 -16.55 -13.43
CA ALA A 137 12.00 -16.09 -14.37
C ALA A 137 10.59 -16.16 -13.78
N LYS A 138 10.27 -17.24 -13.05
CA LYS A 138 9.00 -17.40 -12.33
C LYS A 138 8.83 -16.33 -11.24
N ALA A 139 9.87 -16.05 -10.47
CA ALA A 139 9.83 -15.00 -9.44
C ALA A 139 9.63 -13.61 -10.09
N GLN A 140 10.34 -13.30 -11.18
CA GLN A 140 10.20 -12.04 -11.91
C GLN A 140 8.78 -11.86 -12.49
N ARG A 141 8.18 -12.90 -13.09
CA ARG A 141 6.79 -12.85 -13.58
C ARG A 141 5.79 -12.53 -12.47
N GLN A 142 5.96 -13.06 -11.26
CA GLN A 142 5.12 -12.73 -10.12
C GLN A 142 5.36 -11.29 -9.66
N LEU A 143 6.61 -10.86 -9.55
CA LEU A 143 6.94 -9.48 -9.20
C LEU A 143 6.40 -8.47 -10.21
N LYS A 144 6.37 -8.82 -11.50
CA LYS A 144 5.78 -7.99 -12.56
C LYS A 144 4.31 -7.68 -12.31
N VAL A 145 3.57 -8.60 -11.72
CA VAL A 145 2.17 -8.37 -11.31
C VAL A 145 2.12 -7.57 -10.01
N LEU A 146 2.89 -7.99 -9.01
CA LEU A 146 2.87 -7.38 -7.67
C LEU A 146 3.29 -5.92 -7.67
N GLN A 147 4.21 -5.50 -8.56
CA GLN A 147 4.61 -4.10 -8.69
C GLN A 147 3.46 -3.15 -9.03
N TRP A 148 2.36 -3.65 -9.61
CA TRP A 148 1.15 -2.88 -9.90
C TRP A 148 0.04 -3.12 -8.87
N VAL A 149 -0.05 -4.32 -8.31
CA VAL A 149 -1.04 -4.66 -7.28
C VAL A 149 -0.81 -3.84 -6.01
N ILE A 150 0.44 -3.66 -5.58
CA ILE A 150 0.75 -2.91 -4.36
C ILE A 150 0.32 -1.43 -4.48
N PRO A 151 0.74 -0.66 -5.49
CA PRO A 151 0.28 0.72 -5.63
C PRO A 151 -1.23 0.83 -5.91
N ALA A 152 -1.85 -0.13 -6.60
CA ALA A 152 -3.29 -0.13 -6.79
C ALA A 152 -4.04 -0.29 -5.45
N LEU A 153 -3.62 -1.21 -4.60
CA LEU A 153 -4.22 -1.42 -3.28
C LEU A 153 -4.00 -0.22 -2.35
N THR A 154 -2.76 0.28 -2.25
CA THR A 154 -2.43 1.43 -1.40
C THR A 154 -3.08 2.71 -1.91
N GLY A 155 -3.18 2.91 -3.22
CA GLY A 155 -3.93 3.99 -3.85
C GLY A 155 -5.43 3.92 -3.54
N ALA A 156 -6.01 2.71 -3.56
CA ALA A 156 -7.40 2.52 -3.14
C ALA A 156 -7.61 2.89 -1.66
N VAL A 157 -6.64 2.58 -0.77
CA VAL A 157 -6.68 3.00 0.64
C VAL A 157 -6.64 4.53 0.75
N LEU A 158 -5.83 5.23 -0.07
CA LEU A 158 -5.81 6.71 -0.11
C LEU A 158 -7.18 7.29 -0.49
N VAL A 159 -7.83 6.72 -1.50
CA VAL A 159 -9.19 7.14 -1.91
C VAL A 159 -10.21 6.91 -0.80
N VAL A 160 -10.14 5.76 -0.12
CA VAL A 160 -11.02 5.47 1.03
C VAL A 160 -10.76 6.43 2.17
N ASN A 161 -9.49 6.81 2.47
CA ASN A 161 -9.15 7.80 3.48
C ASN A 161 -9.76 9.17 3.16
N ALA A 162 -9.67 9.63 1.90
CA ALA A 162 -10.27 10.89 1.46
C ALA A 162 -11.79 10.88 1.69
N ARG A 163 -12.48 9.78 1.33
CA ARG A 163 -13.93 9.61 1.58
C ARG A 163 -14.28 9.65 3.07
N MET A 164 -13.46 9.02 3.91
CA MET A 164 -13.65 9.06 5.37
C MET A 164 -13.49 10.48 5.93
N GLY A 165 -12.60 11.28 5.38
CA GLY A 165 -12.45 12.70 5.71
C GLY A 165 -13.73 13.49 5.41
N GLU A 166 -14.32 13.29 4.24
CA GLU A 166 -15.58 13.94 3.85
C GLU A 166 -16.77 13.55 4.77
N GLN A 167 -16.84 12.30 5.20
CA GLN A 167 -17.87 11.83 6.15
C GLN A 167 -17.78 12.49 7.54
N GLN A 168 -16.68 13.16 7.85
CA GLN A 168 -16.49 13.88 9.12
C GLN A 168 -16.99 15.33 9.07
N ARG A 169 -17.45 15.84 7.92
CA ARG A 169 -18.04 17.19 7.83
C ARG A 169 -19.30 17.32 8.69
N PRO A 170 -19.49 18.44 9.41
CA PRO A 170 -20.63 18.63 10.32
C PRO A 170 -21.99 18.38 9.64
N ALA A 171 -22.16 18.77 8.38
CA ALA A 171 -23.38 18.55 7.61
C ALA A 171 -23.69 17.05 7.40
N GLN A 172 -22.67 16.22 7.16
CA GLN A 172 -22.81 14.78 6.99
C GLN A 172 -23.14 14.08 8.32
N VAL A 173 -22.54 14.55 9.41
CA VAL A 173 -22.81 14.03 10.76
C VAL A 173 -24.24 14.37 11.18
N ALA A 174 -24.69 15.61 10.96
CA ALA A 174 -26.05 16.03 11.24
C ALA A 174 -27.09 15.28 10.39
N GLY A 175 -26.82 15.08 9.10
CA GLY A 175 -27.68 14.29 8.21
C GLY A 175 -27.83 12.83 8.64
N GLY A 176 -26.76 12.21 9.11
CA GLY A 176 -26.77 10.84 9.64
C GLY A 176 -27.58 10.70 10.94
N LEU A 177 -27.53 11.71 11.82
CA LEU A 177 -28.33 11.75 13.05
C LEU A 177 -29.82 11.97 12.75
N LEU A 178 -30.15 12.91 11.87
CA LEU A 178 -31.51 13.19 11.47
C LEU A 178 -32.20 12.03 10.71
N GLY A 179 -31.40 11.27 9.92
CA GLY A 179 -31.88 10.07 9.24
C GLY A 179 -32.31 8.95 10.19
N ARG A 180 -31.73 8.89 11.40
CA ARG A 180 -32.12 7.92 12.45
C ARG A 180 -33.37 8.33 13.21
N LEU A 181 -33.66 9.63 13.25
CA LEU A 181 -34.85 10.16 13.93
C LEU A 181 -36.11 10.11 13.04
N ARG A 182 -36.00 9.67 11.77
CA ARG A 182 -37.15 9.41 10.89
C ARG A 182 -37.57 7.94 10.98
N PRO A 183 -38.59 7.59 11.80
CA PRO A 183 -39.13 6.24 11.78
C PRO A 183 -39.94 6.05 10.48
N GLY A 184 -39.60 5.03 9.71
CA GLY A 184 -40.42 4.54 8.62
C GLY A 184 -39.95 4.92 7.21
N ARG A 185 -39.00 4.09 6.69
CA ARG A 185 -39.01 3.63 5.30
C ARG A 185 -38.34 2.25 5.28
N ALA A 186 -39.08 1.26 5.78
CA ALA A 186 -38.93 -0.10 5.33
C ALA A 186 -39.81 -0.22 4.08
N ALA A 187 -39.16 -0.48 2.95
CA ALA A 187 -39.75 -1.06 1.74
C ALA A 187 -38.56 -1.70 0.96
#